data_991bd1a926acf460c7d44a17e7c25fad
#
_entry.id   991bd1a926acf460c7d44a17e7c25fad
#
_cell.length_a   1.000
_cell.length_b   1.000
_cell.length_c   1.000
_cell.angle_alpha   90.00
_cell.angle_beta   90.00
_cell.angle_gamma   90.00
#
_symmetry.space_group_name_H-M   'P 1'
#
loop_
_entity.id
_entity.type
_entity.pdbx_description
1 polymer ?
#
loop_
_entity_poly.entity_id
_entity_poly.type
_entity_poly.pdbx_seq_one_letter_code
_entity_poly.pdbx_strand_id
1 'polypeptide(L)'
;MQLICGNWYLAIISPHMAKNTMPEEATTIEERVVSKPRTEVIKEAKRLYENCLNTSKSHFVEARFWQNLHIWIGVPSVILAGVAGTLAFADVKMIAGILAMVIVVLTSITTFLNPKEQANTHHTAANNYDSLMTKLRIFLSICCWGEESDESLTARLRSYSEERDKLNRECPQPFKWCYKRAKKGIMEGEAEYFVDKEN
;
A
#
# COMPACT_ATOMS: atom_id res chain seq x y z
N MET A 1 -11.96 -86.58 17.48
CA MET A 1 -11.29 -86.28 18.75
C MET A 1 -11.39 -84.82 18.99
N GLN A 2 -12.44 -84.52 19.64
CA GLN A 2 -12.56 -83.73 20.87
C GLN A 2 -12.30 -82.28 20.70
N LEU A 3 -13.30 -81.48 20.73
CA LEU A 3 -14.02 -80.90 21.88
C LEU A 3 -13.35 -79.59 22.26
N ILE A 4 -14.00 -78.62 22.41
CA ILE A 4 -15.04 -78.12 23.28
C ILE A 4 -14.83 -76.59 23.46
N CYS A 5 -15.93 -75.91 23.45
CA CYS A 5 -16.29 -74.84 24.35
C CYS A 5 -15.56 -73.50 24.21
N GLY A 6 -16.18 -72.47 24.24
CA GLY A 6 -17.40 -72.02 24.84
C GLY A 6 -17.51 -70.57 24.42
N ASN A 7 -18.60 -70.23 23.95
CA ASN A 7 -19.71 -69.83 24.77
C ASN A 7 -19.52 -68.50 25.46
N TRP A 8 -20.44 -67.64 25.04
CA TRP A 8 -21.06 -66.70 25.90
C TRP A 8 -20.22 -65.55 26.43
N TYR A 9 -20.36 -64.40 25.78
CA TYR A 9 -20.82 -63.27 26.59
C TYR A 9 -21.59 -62.28 25.69
N LEU A 10 -22.81 -62.56 25.44
CA LEU A 10 -23.85 -61.55 25.40
C LEU A 10 -23.98 -60.98 26.82
N ALA A 11 -23.18 -60.03 27.17
CA ALA A 11 -23.38 -59.15 28.28
C ALA A 11 -23.87 -57.84 27.69
N ILE A 12 -25.17 -57.68 27.70
CA ILE A 12 -25.84 -56.55 28.31
C ILE A 12 -24.83 -55.47 28.75
N ILE A 13 -24.40 -54.66 27.80
CA ILE A 13 -23.78 -53.40 28.12
C ILE A 13 -24.89 -52.34 28.01
N SER A 14 -25.31 -51.94 29.18
CA SER A 14 -26.10 -50.73 29.43
C SER A 14 -25.75 -49.62 28.49
N PRO A 15 -26.73 -48.85 27.97
CA PRO A 15 -26.48 -47.66 27.14
C PRO A 15 -26.05 -46.46 27.99
N HIS A 16 -25.20 -46.67 28.99
CA HIS A 16 -24.87 -45.59 29.93
C HIS A 16 -23.34 -45.32 30.09
N MET A 17 -22.49 -45.81 29.19
CA MET A 17 -21.07 -45.49 29.23
C MET A 17 -20.46 -45.36 27.83
N ALA A 18 -20.88 -44.36 27.11
CA ALA A 18 -20.11 -43.77 26.06
C ALA A 18 -20.39 -42.25 26.06
N LYS A 19 -20.17 -41.60 27.19
CA LYS A 19 -19.67 -40.24 27.15
C LYS A 19 -18.27 -40.34 26.61
N ASN A 20 -18.17 -40.29 25.30
CA ASN A 20 -16.94 -40.06 24.59
C ASN A 20 -16.47 -38.66 25.03
N THR A 21 -15.63 -38.63 26.04
CA THR A 21 -14.83 -37.46 26.36
C THR A 21 -13.89 -37.28 25.16
N MET A 22 -14.33 -36.48 24.20
CA MET A 22 -13.45 -35.86 23.23
C MET A 22 -12.32 -35.23 24.04
N PRO A 23 -11.06 -35.42 23.67
CA PRO A 23 -9.96 -34.81 24.40
C PRO A 23 -10.18 -33.31 24.43
N GLU A 24 -10.08 -32.74 25.60
CA GLU A 24 -10.23 -31.29 25.88
C GLU A 24 -9.31 -30.42 25.00
N GLU A 25 -8.24 -31.02 24.45
CA GLU A 25 -7.33 -30.39 23.49
C GLU A 25 -7.96 -30.16 22.09
N ALA A 26 -8.93 -30.98 21.66
CA ALA A 26 -9.58 -30.78 20.37
C ALA A 26 -10.56 -29.57 20.42
N THR A 27 -11.16 -29.31 21.57
CA THR A 27 -12.06 -28.17 21.79
C THR A 27 -11.27 -26.85 21.88
N THR A 28 -10.01 -26.90 22.32
CA THR A 28 -9.15 -25.71 22.43
C THR A 28 -8.62 -25.22 21.08
N ILE A 29 -8.66 -26.04 20.05
CA ILE A 29 -8.21 -25.67 18.69
C ILE A 29 -9.35 -25.01 17.89
N GLU A 30 -10.61 -25.43 18.11
CA GLU A 30 -11.78 -24.84 17.44
C GLU A 30 -12.25 -23.51 18.08
N GLU A 31 -11.91 -23.23 19.30
CA GLU A 31 -12.23 -21.99 20.04
C GLU A 31 -11.10 -20.98 20.08
N ARG A 32 -10.23 -20.91 19.10
CA ARG A 32 -9.55 -19.63 18.80
C ARG A 32 -10.53 -18.71 18.09
N VAL A 33 -11.67 -18.48 18.67
CA VAL A 33 -12.50 -17.32 18.38
C VAL A 33 -11.60 -16.12 18.62
N VAL A 34 -11.20 -15.49 17.54
CA VAL A 34 -10.43 -14.24 17.61
C VAL A 34 -11.14 -13.34 18.60
N SER A 35 -10.51 -12.97 19.70
CA SER A 35 -11.14 -12.18 20.74
C SER A 35 -11.76 -10.92 20.14
N LYS A 36 -12.86 -10.44 20.70
CA LYS A 36 -13.54 -9.24 20.19
C LYS A 36 -12.58 -8.04 20.07
N PRO A 37 -11.67 -7.78 21.03
CA PRO A 37 -10.63 -6.76 20.90
C PRO A 37 -9.72 -7.02 19.70
N ARG A 38 -9.24 -8.24 19.47
CA ARG A 38 -8.38 -8.59 18.34
C ARG A 38 -9.08 -8.38 16.99
N THR A 39 -10.36 -8.71 16.90
CA THR A 39 -11.16 -8.46 15.68
C THR A 39 -11.21 -6.97 15.34
N GLU A 40 -11.39 -6.10 16.31
CA GLU A 40 -11.40 -4.65 16.09
C GLU A 40 -9.99 -4.13 15.73
N VAL A 41 -8.92 -4.66 16.33
CA VAL A 41 -7.53 -4.34 15.97
C VAL A 41 -7.27 -4.69 14.50
N ILE A 42 -7.65 -5.87 14.05
CA ILE A 42 -7.50 -6.31 12.65
C ILE A 42 -8.28 -5.39 11.71
N LYS A 43 -9.52 -5.04 12.06
CA LYS A 43 -10.37 -4.17 11.25
C LYS A 43 -9.80 -2.77 11.11
N GLU A 44 -9.27 -2.20 12.20
CA GLU A 44 -8.66 -0.88 12.17
C GLU A 44 -7.31 -0.89 11.43
N ALA A 45 -6.52 -1.94 11.60
CA ALA A 45 -5.30 -2.12 10.81
C ALA A 45 -5.57 -2.22 9.29
N LYS A 46 -6.66 -2.89 8.89
CA LYS A 46 -7.09 -2.93 7.47
C LYS A 46 -7.47 -1.54 6.95
N ARG A 47 -8.21 -0.74 7.73
CA ARG A 47 -8.54 0.64 7.36
C ARG A 47 -7.28 1.50 7.19
N LEU A 48 -6.33 1.35 8.13
CA LEU A 48 -5.07 2.06 8.07
C LEU A 48 -4.24 1.65 6.83
N TYR A 49 -4.20 0.35 6.53
CA TYR A 49 -3.57 -0.20 5.33
C TYR A 49 -4.16 0.39 4.04
N GLU A 50 -5.49 0.37 3.90
CA GLU A 50 -6.19 0.93 2.74
C GLU A 50 -5.93 2.44 2.57
N ASN A 51 -5.90 3.18 3.68
CA ASN A 51 -5.57 4.60 3.67
C ASN A 51 -4.13 4.83 3.17
N CYS A 52 -3.15 4.07 3.68
CA CYS A 52 -1.76 4.17 3.25
C CYS A 52 -1.60 3.79 1.77
N LEU A 53 -2.28 2.72 1.31
CA LEU A 53 -2.28 2.30 -0.08
C LEU A 53 -2.79 3.40 -1.02
N ASN A 54 -3.97 3.96 -0.72
CA ASN A 54 -4.56 5.04 -1.53
C ASN A 54 -3.67 6.27 -1.56
N THR A 55 -3.09 6.65 -0.41
CA THR A 55 -2.23 7.83 -0.29
C THR A 55 -0.90 7.63 -1.03
N SER A 56 -0.23 6.48 -0.83
CA SER A 56 1.01 6.15 -1.55
C SER A 56 0.81 6.20 -3.06
N LYS A 57 -0.21 5.50 -3.58
CA LYS A 57 -0.53 5.51 -5.01
C LYS A 57 -0.84 6.91 -5.54
N SER A 58 -1.54 7.73 -4.76
CA SER A 58 -1.85 9.13 -5.14
C SER A 58 -0.59 9.96 -5.30
N HIS A 59 0.36 9.82 -4.38
CA HIS A 59 1.65 10.48 -4.45
C HIS A 59 2.50 10.00 -5.63
N PHE A 60 2.50 8.70 -5.95
CA PHE A 60 3.18 8.19 -7.15
C PHE A 60 2.59 8.75 -8.44
N VAL A 61 1.26 8.90 -8.53
CA VAL A 61 0.62 9.52 -9.69
C VAL A 61 1.05 10.98 -9.83
N GLU A 62 1.12 11.71 -8.74
CA GLU A 62 1.52 13.12 -8.73
C GLU A 62 3.01 13.30 -9.03
N ALA A 63 3.88 12.47 -8.45
CA ALA A 63 5.30 12.48 -8.76
C ALA A 63 5.56 12.29 -10.26
N ARG A 64 4.86 11.33 -10.89
CA ARG A 64 4.92 11.13 -12.36
C ARG A 64 4.42 12.33 -13.15
N PHE A 65 3.37 12.99 -12.69
CA PHE A 65 2.87 14.22 -13.33
C PHE A 65 3.93 15.31 -13.33
N TRP A 66 4.53 15.60 -12.17
CA TRP A 66 5.57 16.62 -12.05
C TRP A 66 6.84 16.26 -12.84
N GLN A 67 7.24 15.00 -12.85
CA GLN A 67 8.36 14.52 -13.65
C GLN A 67 8.11 14.70 -15.14
N ASN A 68 6.92 14.33 -15.61
CA ASN A 68 6.54 14.53 -17.02
C ASN A 68 6.51 16.02 -17.38
N LEU A 69 5.96 16.87 -16.53
CA LEU A 69 5.94 18.31 -16.73
C LEU A 69 7.35 18.87 -16.88
N HIS A 70 8.29 18.42 -16.03
CA HIS A 70 9.69 18.81 -16.15
C HIS A 70 10.29 18.45 -17.51
N ILE A 71 10.05 17.25 -18.02
CA ILE A 71 10.55 16.77 -19.30
C ILE A 71 9.85 17.51 -20.45
N TRP A 72 8.52 17.65 -20.40
CA TRP A 72 7.73 18.32 -21.45
C TRP A 72 8.05 19.80 -21.62
N ILE A 73 8.54 20.48 -20.59
CA ILE A 73 8.99 21.87 -20.70
C ILE A 73 10.49 21.93 -21.03
N GLY A 74 11.30 21.10 -20.38
CA GLY A 74 12.75 21.15 -20.49
C GLY A 74 13.25 20.78 -21.88
N VAL A 75 12.78 19.64 -22.43
CA VAL A 75 13.25 19.16 -23.74
C VAL A 75 12.94 20.15 -24.87
N PRO A 76 11.70 20.65 -25.02
CA PRO A 76 11.42 21.67 -26.06
C PRO A 76 12.23 22.96 -25.86
N SER A 77 12.48 23.38 -24.62
CA SER A 77 13.27 24.59 -24.35
C SER A 77 14.70 24.46 -24.89
N VAL A 78 15.32 23.30 -24.70
CA VAL A 78 16.69 23.04 -25.22
C VAL A 78 16.71 23.02 -26.76
N ILE A 79 15.72 22.38 -27.38
CA ILE A 79 15.59 22.34 -28.85
C ILE A 79 15.41 23.76 -29.41
N LEU A 80 14.49 24.53 -28.81
CA LEU A 80 14.24 25.92 -29.23
C LEU A 80 15.49 26.79 -29.06
N ALA A 81 16.27 26.60 -28.02
CA ALA A 81 17.53 27.31 -27.81
C ALA A 81 18.55 27.01 -28.91
N GLY A 82 18.68 25.75 -29.33
CA GLY A 82 19.54 25.37 -30.43
C GLY A 82 19.11 26.02 -31.76
N VAL A 83 17.80 25.99 -32.06
CA VAL A 83 17.24 26.60 -33.27
C VAL A 83 17.42 28.13 -33.24
N ALA A 84 17.13 28.77 -32.11
CA ALA A 84 17.31 30.22 -31.97
C ALA A 84 18.76 30.64 -32.18
N GLY A 85 19.72 29.85 -31.66
CA GLY A 85 21.14 30.08 -31.88
C GLY A 85 21.56 30.01 -33.36
N THR A 86 21.10 28.96 -34.07
CA THR A 86 21.41 28.82 -35.51
C THR A 86 20.81 29.94 -36.35
N LEU A 87 19.56 30.37 -36.06
CA LEU A 87 18.91 31.49 -36.76
C LEU A 87 19.58 32.84 -36.51
N ALA A 88 20.13 33.03 -35.30
CA ALA A 88 20.89 34.22 -34.97
C ALA A 88 22.16 34.33 -35.83
N PHE A 89 22.87 33.22 -36.07
CA PHE A 89 24.03 33.17 -36.98
C PHE A 89 23.65 33.31 -38.45
N ALA A 90 22.45 32.89 -38.86
CA ALA A 90 21.93 33.05 -40.21
C ALA A 90 21.33 34.44 -40.50
N ASP A 91 21.54 35.40 -39.60
CA ASP A 91 21.04 36.79 -39.68
C ASP A 91 19.51 36.95 -39.67
N VAL A 92 18.78 35.89 -39.22
CA VAL A 92 17.29 35.90 -39.08
C VAL A 92 16.94 36.41 -37.69
N LYS A 93 17.34 37.63 -37.38
CA LYS A 93 17.31 38.18 -36.01
C LYS A 93 15.92 38.26 -35.38
N MET A 94 14.88 38.56 -36.15
CA MET A 94 13.52 38.71 -35.62
C MET A 94 12.98 37.37 -35.08
N ILE A 95 13.12 36.30 -35.84
CA ILE A 95 12.65 34.98 -35.41
C ILE A 95 13.48 34.43 -34.22
N ALA A 96 14.80 34.60 -34.29
CA ALA A 96 15.69 34.28 -33.18
C ALA A 96 15.30 34.99 -31.87
N GLY A 97 14.93 36.26 -31.94
CA GLY A 97 14.45 37.05 -30.81
C GLY A 97 13.11 36.58 -30.24
N ILE A 98 12.16 36.22 -31.09
CA ILE A 98 10.89 35.64 -30.64
C ILE A 98 11.10 34.32 -29.94
N LEU A 99 11.91 33.43 -30.50
CA LEU A 99 12.23 32.14 -29.86
C LEU A 99 12.93 32.30 -28.50
N ALA A 100 13.85 33.28 -28.41
CA ALA A 100 14.52 33.61 -27.15
C ALA A 100 13.52 34.04 -26.06
N MET A 101 12.50 34.86 -26.43
CA MET A 101 11.45 35.27 -25.50
C MET A 101 10.59 34.08 -25.03
N VAL A 102 10.26 33.14 -25.92
CA VAL A 102 9.52 31.91 -25.55
C VAL A 102 10.35 31.08 -24.58
N ILE A 103 11.66 30.91 -24.81
CA ILE A 103 12.55 30.17 -23.93
C ILE A 103 12.59 30.81 -22.54
N VAL A 104 12.70 32.13 -22.46
CA VAL A 104 12.69 32.86 -21.18
C VAL A 104 11.42 32.57 -20.40
N VAL A 105 10.25 32.59 -21.04
CA VAL A 105 8.97 32.25 -20.39
C VAL A 105 8.96 30.81 -19.90
N LEU A 106 9.35 29.84 -20.73
CA LEU A 106 9.40 28.42 -20.34
C LEU A 106 10.37 28.18 -19.17
N THR A 107 11.54 28.78 -19.23
CA THR A 107 12.55 28.68 -18.16
C THR A 107 12.05 29.33 -16.87
N SER A 108 11.36 30.45 -16.95
CA SER A 108 10.78 31.11 -15.79
C SER A 108 9.72 30.20 -15.12
N ILE A 109 8.84 29.56 -15.91
CA ILE A 109 7.86 28.59 -15.39
C ILE A 109 8.54 27.46 -14.66
N THR A 110 9.59 26.84 -15.24
CA THR A 110 10.32 25.74 -14.59
C THR A 110 11.03 26.16 -13.32
N THR A 111 11.55 27.39 -13.29
CA THR A 111 12.22 27.93 -12.10
C THR A 111 11.23 28.17 -10.95
N PHE A 112 10.07 28.76 -11.23
CA PHE A 112 9.06 29.05 -10.20
C PHE A 112 8.34 27.80 -9.71
N LEU A 113 7.95 26.89 -10.61
CA LEU A 113 7.24 25.67 -10.23
C LEU A 113 8.15 24.60 -9.64
N ASN A 114 9.45 24.63 -9.95
CA ASN A 114 10.45 23.64 -9.56
C ASN A 114 9.92 22.19 -9.68
N PRO A 115 9.46 21.75 -10.87
CA PRO A 115 8.73 20.50 -11.02
C PRO A 115 9.57 19.28 -10.64
N LYS A 116 10.90 19.35 -10.75
CA LYS A 116 11.80 18.27 -10.31
C LYS A 116 11.74 18.08 -8.79
N GLU A 117 11.75 19.15 -8.02
CA GLU A 117 11.67 19.12 -6.56
C GLU A 117 10.29 18.61 -6.12
N GLN A 118 9.22 19.09 -6.75
CA GLN A 118 7.87 18.60 -6.50
C GLN A 118 7.77 17.08 -6.75
N ALA A 119 8.33 16.60 -7.86
CA ALA A 119 8.36 15.18 -8.18
C ALA A 119 9.08 14.38 -7.09
N ASN A 120 10.26 14.84 -6.63
CA ASN A 120 11.03 14.16 -5.59
C ASN A 120 10.29 14.15 -4.25
N THR A 121 9.68 15.26 -3.86
CA THR A 121 8.91 15.38 -2.62
C THR A 121 7.75 14.39 -2.60
N HIS A 122 6.96 14.33 -3.67
CA HIS A 122 5.87 13.37 -3.77
C HIS A 122 6.36 11.93 -3.89
N HIS A 123 7.48 11.67 -4.55
CA HIS A 123 8.07 10.34 -4.62
C HIS A 123 8.55 9.85 -3.24
N THR A 124 9.18 10.73 -2.47
CA THR A 124 9.59 10.41 -1.09
C THR A 124 8.38 10.14 -0.20
N ALA A 125 7.35 10.97 -0.28
CA ALA A 125 6.10 10.74 0.44
C ALA A 125 5.48 9.38 0.07
N ALA A 126 5.41 9.07 -1.22
CA ALA A 126 4.89 7.79 -1.71
C ALA A 126 5.63 6.58 -1.09
N ASN A 127 6.96 6.63 -1.10
CA ASN A 127 7.80 5.57 -0.52
C ASN A 127 7.60 5.41 0.99
N ASN A 128 7.44 6.51 1.72
CA ASN A 128 7.20 6.47 3.16
C ASN A 128 5.86 5.80 3.49
N TYR A 129 4.78 6.16 2.77
CA TYR A 129 3.48 5.49 2.93
C TYR A 129 3.52 4.03 2.48
N ASP A 130 4.26 3.69 1.44
CA ASP A 130 4.46 2.32 0.96
C ASP A 130 5.21 1.45 2.00
N SER A 131 6.22 2.03 2.65
CA SER A 131 6.92 1.38 3.76
C SER A 131 5.98 1.08 4.92
N LEU A 132 5.16 2.05 5.34
CA LEU A 132 4.17 1.86 6.41
C LEU A 132 3.11 0.82 6.01
N MET A 133 2.63 0.86 4.77
CA MET A 133 1.72 -0.13 4.20
C MET A 133 2.30 -1.55 4.29
N THR A 134 3.58 -1.72 3.96
CA THR A 134 4.28 -3.01 4.06
C THR A 134 4.35 -3.51 5.51
N LYS A 135 4.65 -2.63 6.47
CA LYS A 135 4.62 -2.97 7.91
C LYS A 135 3.23 -3.44 8.35
N LEU A 136 2.18 -2.74 7.91
CA LEU A 136 0.79 -3.09 8.21
C LEU A 136 0.37 -4.43 7.57
N ARG A 137 0.84 -4.72 6.36
CA ARG A 137 0.60 -6.02 5.71
C ARG A 137 1.21 -7.16 6.51
N ILE A 138 2.48 -7.03 6.93
CA ILE A 138 3.15 -8.02 7.78
C ILE A 138 2.41 -8.18 9.11
N PHE A 139 2.01 -7.07 9.73
CA PHE A 139 1.24 -7.08 10.96
C PHE A 139 -0.07 -7.86 10.81
N LEU A 140 -0.83 -7.61 9.75
CA LEU A 140 -2.11 -8.28 9.45
C LEU A 140 -1.92 -9.76 9.11
N SER A 141 -0.89 -10.11 8.33
CA SER A 141 -0.70 -11.47 7.82
C SER A 141 -0.03 -12.41 8.81
N ILE A 142 0.76 -11.88 9.74
CA ILE A 142 1.60 -12.70 10.62
C ILE A 142 1.29 -12.40 12.09
N CYS A 143 1.44 -11.13 12.53
CA CYS A 143 1.38 -10.82 13.96
C CYS A 143 -0.01 -11.01 14.56
N CYS A 144 -1.07 -10.67 13.81
CA CYS A 144 -2.44 -10.81 14.28
C CYS A 144 -2.89 -12.26 14.47
N TRP A 145 -2.18 -13.23 13.87
CA TRP A 145 -2.48 -14.67 13.98
C TRP A 145 -1.56 -15.42 14.94
N GLY A 146 -0.55 -14.73 15.47
CA GLY A 146 0.39 -15.30 16.46
C GLY A 146 -0.19 -15.33 17.88
N GLU A 147 0.65 -15.76 18.83
CA GLU A 147 0.32 -15.86 20.27
C GLU A 147 0.48 -14.52 21.02
N GLU A 148 0.72 -13.43 20.31
CA GLU A 148 0.91 -12.10 20.89
C GLU A 148 -0.36 -11.63 21.62
N SER A 149 -0.22 -10.95 22.75
CA SER A 149 -1.38 -10.45 23.52
C SER A 149 -2.11 -9.32 22.79
N ASP A 150 -3.41 -9.18 23.04
CA ASP A 150 -4.23 -8.13 22.43
C ASP A 150 -3.77 -6.71 22.82
N GLU A 151 -3.19 -6.56 24.01
CA GLU A 151 -2.60 -5.29 24.47
C GLU A 151 -1.36 -4.94 23.64
N SER A 152 -0.49 -5.91 23.36
CA SER A 152 0.71 -5.72 22.53
C SER A 152 0.33 -5.37 21.09
N LEU A 153 -0.64 -6.09 20.50
CA LEU A 153 -1.17 -5.79 19.18
C LEU A 153 -1.77 -4.38 19.10
N THR A 154 -2.52 -3.97 20.12
CA THR A 154 -3.11 -2.64 20.21
C THR A 154 -2.03 -1.55 20.31
N ALA A 155 -0.99 -1.77 21.12
CA ALA A 155 0.12 -0.82 21.27
C ALA A 155 0.87 -0.66 19.92
N ARG A 156 1.11 -1.76 19.22
CA ARG A 156 1.77 -1.74 17.89
C ARG A 156 0.92 -1.04 16.84
N LEU A 157 -0.39 -1.29 16.80
CA LEU A 157 -1.29 -0.58 15.89
C LEU A 157 -1.31 0.93 16.16
N ARG A 158 -1.28 1.32 17.45
CA ARG A 158 -1.19 2.73 17.84
C ARG A 158 0.08 3.38 17.32
N SER A 159 1.23 2.70 17.44
CA SER A 159 2.50 3.17 16.88
C SER A 159 2.44 3.39 15.36
N TYR A 160 1.81 2.49 14.61
CA TYR A 160 1.61 2.67 13.17
C TYR A 160 0.68 3.85 12.84
N SER A 161 -0.36 4.06 13.65
CA SER A 161 -1.24 5.21 13.50
C SER A 161 -0.50 6.53 13.75
N GLU A 162 0.37 6.58 14.77
CA GLU A 162 1.21 7.73 15.06
C GLU A 162 2.22 8.02 13.93
N GLU A 163 2.83 6.95 13.36
CA GLU A 163 3.71 7.07 12.20
C GLU A 163 2.96 7.65 10.99
N ARG A 164 1.75 7.16 10.70
CA ARG A 164 0.89 7.73 9.65
C ARG A 164 0.56 9.19 9.90
N ASP A 165 0.19 9.55 11.12
CA ASP A 165 -0.17 10.92 11.46
C ASP A 165 1.03 11.88 11.37
N LYS A 166 2.24 11.37 11.65
CA LYS A 166 3.49 12.10 11.38
C LYS A 166 3.65 12.36 9.87
N LEU A 167 3.50 11.32 9.05
CA LEU A 167 3.58 11.46 7.59
C LEU A 167 2.53 12.44 7.04
N ASN A 168 1.31 12.40 7.55
CA ASN A 168 0.25 13.34 7.16
C ASN A 168 0.57 14.81 7.47
N ARG A 169 1.39 15.08 8.51
CA ARG A 169 1.83 16.44 8.85
C ARG A 169 3.03 16.89 8.03
N GLU A 170 3.91 15.97 7.67
CA GLU A 170 5.20 16.27 7.00
C GLU A 170 5.09 16.27 5.48
N CYS A 171 4.19 15.46 4.92
CA CYS A 171 4.04 15.33 3.49
C CYS A 171 3.03 16.33 2.91
N PRO A 172 3.26 16.86 1.70
CA PRO A 172 2.28 17.69 1.01
C PRO A 172 1.01 16.88 0.70
N GLN A 173 -0.11 17.58 0.53
CA GLN A 173 -1.36 16.92 0.14
C GLN A 173 -1.39 16.67 -1.37
N PRO A 174 -1.69 15.46 -1.84
CA PRO A 174 -1.81 15.18 -3.25
C PRO A 174 -3.06 15.83 -3.85
N PHE A 175 -3.00 16.18 -5.13
CA PHE A 175 -4.14 16.73 -5.85
C PHE A 175 -5.33 15.77 -5.86
N LYS A 176 -6.54 16.30 -5.78
CA LYS A 176 -7.78 15.50 -5.78
C LYS A 176 -7.91 14.57 -6.99
N TRP A 177 -7.44 15.01 -8.17
CA TRP A 177 -7.49 14.18 -9.37
C TRP A 177 -6.49 13.01 -9.32
N CYS A 178 -5.31 13.20 -8.69
CA CYS A 178 -4.35 12.12 -8.45
C CYS A 178 -4.95 11.05 -7.56
N TYR A 179 -5.64 11.45 -6.49
CA TYR A 179 -6.35 10.53 -5.60
C TYR A 179 -7.44 9.74 -6.34
N LYS A 180 -8.25 10.41 -7.17
CA LYS A 180 -9.27 9.71 -7.98
C LYS A 180 -8.66 8.72 -8.96
N ARG A 181 -7.55 9.08 -9.60
CA ARG A 181 -6.84 8.20 -10.54
C ARG A 181 -6.21 7.00 -9.83
N ALA A 182 -5.57 7.21 -8.69
CA ALA A 182 -5.02 6.15 -7.86
C ALA A 182 -6.10 5.17 -7.39
N LYS A 183 -7.23 5.68 -6.87
CA LYS A 183 -8.36 4.84 -6.46
C LYS A 183 -8.92 4.02 -7.61
N LYS A 184 -9.04 4.59 -8.82
CA LYS A 184 -9.47 3.86 -10.01
C LYS A 184 -8.50 2.72 -10.33
N GLY A 185 -7.18 2.96 -10.37
CA GLY A 185 -6.18 1.93 -10.64
C GLY A 185 -6.20 0.80 -9.60
N ILE A 186 -6.39 1.13 -8.32
CA ILE A 186 -6.53 0.11 -7.27
C ILE A 186 -7.78 -0.75 -7.51
N MET A 187 -8.91 -0.15 -7.90
CA MET A 187 -10.14 -0.89 -8.22
C MET A 187 -10.01 -1.75 -9.48
N GLU A 188 -9.12 -1.39 -10.41
CA GLU A 188 -8.77 -2.14 -11.61
C GLU A 188 -7.71 -3.24 -11.36
N GLY A 189 -7.27 -3.43 -10.10
CA GLY A 189 -6.37 -4.51 -9.69
C GLY A 189 -4.87 -4.16 -9.74
N GLU A 190 -4.48 -2.90 -9.94
CA GLU A 190 -3.05 -2.50 -9.97
C GLU A 190 -2.28 -2.76 -8.66
N ALA A 191 -3.00 -3.03 -7.56
CA ALA A 191 -2.42 -3.28 -6.23
C ALA A 191 -2.50 -4.75 -5.81
N GLU A 192 -3.03 -5.63 -6.65
CA GLU A 192 -3.18 -7.05 -6.34
C GLU A 192 -1.87 -7.81 -6.60
N TYR A 193 -1.54 -8.71 -5.68
CA TYR A 193 -0.40 -9.61 -5.84
C TYR A 193 -0.84 -10.92 -6.47
N PHE A 194 0.00 -11.51 -7.33
CA PHE A 194 -0.28 -12.80 -7.95
C PHE A 194 -0.46 -13.92 -6.91
N VAL A 195 0.33 -13.89 -5.85
CA VAL A 195 0.26 -14.88 -4.74
C VAL A 195 -1.11 -14.91 -4.06
N ASP A 196 -1.82 -13.77 -4.02
CA ASP A 196 -3.15 -13.69 -3.38
C ASP A 196 -4.27 -14.24 -4.28
N LYS A 197 -3.96 -14.52 -5.58
CA LYS A 197 -4.91 -15.07 -6.56
C LYS A 197 -4.85 -16.60 -6.68
N GLU A 198 -3.83 -17.23 -6.11
CA GLU A 198 -3.63 -18.69 -6.18
C GLU A 198 -4.34 -19.45 -5.04
N ASN A 199 -5.01 -18.75 -4.12
CA ASN A 199 -5.83 -19.28 -3.04
C ASN A 199 -7.29 -18.91 -3.29
#